data_8c2d81b7870aa47ba9be4b208f8a9a2b
#
_entry.id   8c2d81b7870aa47ba9be4b208f8a9a2b
#
_cell.length_a   1.000
_cell.length_b   1.000
_cell.length_c   1.000
_cell.angle_alpha   90.00
_cell.angle_beta   90.00
_cell.angle_gamma   90.00
#
_symmetry.space_group_name_H-M   'P 1'
#
loop_
_entity.id
_entity.type
_entity.pdbx_description
1 polymer ?
#
loop_
_entity_poly.entity_id
_entity_poly.type
_entity_poly.pdbx_seq_one_letter_code
_entity_poly.pdbx_strand_id
1 'polypeptide(L)'
;CVYPGKKSLRLTRVDKTGDVRSGFWESTEGKWHFTTADDHWEYCHIVEGVSEITGDGGKPQHFVAGQSFILHPGFSGVWHAIEATKKEFVIVNPQSNGK
;
A
#
# COMPACT_ATOMS: atom_id res chain seq x y z
N CYS A 1 1.94 -5.53 -10.76
CA CYS A 1 1.17 -4.29 -10.81
C CYS A 1 2.08 -3.09 -10.81
N VAL A 2 1.84 -2.14 -11.71
CA VAL A 2 2.65 -0.94 -11.85
C VAL A 2 1.82 0.26 -11.47
N TYR A 3 2.36 1.11 -10.60
CA TYR A 3 1.69 2.34 -10.22
C TYR A 3 2.29 3.53 -10.93
N PRO A 4 1.50 4.53 -11.28
CA PRO A 4 2.03 5.83 -11.65
C PRO A 4 2.46 6.54 -10.37
N GLY A 5 3.73 6.84 -10.24
CA GLY A 5 4.21 7.55 -9.07
C GLY A 5 5.65 7.20 -8.78
N LYS A 6 6.18 7.86 -7.78
CA LYS A 6 7.55 7.65 -7.33
C LYS A 6 7.54 6.80 -6.09
N LYS A 7 8.54 5.94 -5.97
CA LYS A 7 8.66 5.06 -4.83
C LYS A 7 10.06 5.18 -4.27
N SER A 8 10.13 5.48 -2.99
CA SER A 8 11.38 5.54 -2.25
C SER A 8 11.36 4.39 -1.26
N LEU A 9 12.27 3.45 -1.41
CA LEU A 9 12.24 2.20 -0.66
C LEU A 9 13.35 2.13 0.36
N ARG A 10 12.97 1.75 1.56
CA ARG A 10 13.92 1.53 2.64
C ARG A 10 13.69 0.12 3.16
N LEU A 11 14.76 -0.67 3.23
CA LEU A 11 14.69 -2.04 3.73
C LEU A 11 15.06 -2.06 5.20
N THR A 12 14.26 -2.74 5.98
CA THR A 12 14.51 -2.94 7.39
C THR A 12 14.39 -4.40 7.71
N ARG A 13 15.41 -4.95 8.32
CA ARG A 13 15.36 -6.33 8.79
C ARG A 13 15.31 -6.31 10.30
N VAL A 14 14.20 -6.74 10.85
CA VAL A 14 13.99 -6.74 12.29
C VAL A 14 14.58 -8.00 12.91
N ASP A 15 14.40 -9.12 12.25
CA ASP A 15 14.96 -10.39 12.70
C ASP A 15 15.17 -11.29 11.48
N LYS A 16 15.37 -12.57 11.72
CA LYS A 16 15.66 -13.50 10.63
C LYS A 16 14.43 -14.23 10.13
N THR A 17 13.27 -13.94 10.68
CA THR A 17 12.08 -14.73 10.38
C THR A 17 11.14 -14.08 9.38
N GLY A 18 11.45 -12.90 8.91
CA GLY A 18 10.59 -12.25 7.93
C GLY A 18 11.25 -11.05 7.32
N ASP A 19 10.63 -10.57 6.27
CA ASP A 19 11.07 -9.37 5.58
C ASP A 19 10.09 -8.26 5.85
N VAL A 20 10.62 -7.12 6.24
CA VAL A 20 9.83 -5.91 6.39
C VAL A 20 10.46 -4.84 5.53
N ARG A 21 9.67 -4.24 4.67
CA ARG A 21 10.12 -3.17 3.79
C ARG A 21 9.24 -1.96 4.02
N SER A 22 9.85 -0.80 4.05
CA SER A 22 9.09 0.43 4.23
C SER A 22 9.64 1.49 3.31
N GLY A 23 8.81 2.48 3.04
CA GLY A 23 9.20 3.59 2.21
C GLY A 23 8.06 4.56 2.01
N PHE A 24 8.25 5.46 1.08
CA PHE A 24 7.24 6.45 0.71
C PHE A 24 6.89 6.27 -0.75
N TRP A 25 5.66 6.58 -1.07
CA TRP A 25 5.16 6.53 -2.43
C TRP A 25 4.32 7.79 -2.66
N GLU A 26 4.47 8.38 -3.82
CA GLU A 26 3.73 9.58 -4.20
C GLU A 26 3.16 9.40 -5.58
N SER A 27 2.00 9.99 -5.81
CA SER A 27 1.45 10.09 -7.15
C SER A 27 0.72 11.41 -7.30
N THR A 28 0.60 11.84 -8.55
CA THR A 28 -0.33 12.90 -8.90
C THR A 28 -1.74 12.30 -8.91
N GLU A 29 -2.74 13.15 -9.16
CA GLU A 29 -4.12 12.69 -9.31
C GLU A 29 -4.19 11.59 -10.36
N GLY A 30 -5.02 10.60 -10.12
CA GLY A 30 -5.18 9.52 -11.08
C GLY A 30 -5.95 8.35 -10.48
N LYS A 31 -6.23 7.39 -11.34
CA LYS A 31 -7.02 6.23 -10.96
C LYS A 31 -6.49 5.01 -11.69
N TRP A 32 -6.28 3.93 -10.96
CA TRP A 32 -5.73 2.71 -11.56
C TRP A 32 -6.14 1.50 -10.75
N HIS A 33 -6.15 0.35 -11.40
CA HIS A 33 -6.39 -0.92 -10.74
C HIS A 33 -5.08 -1.48 -10.25
N PHE A 34 -5.11 -2.14 -9.09
CA PHE A 34 -3.91 -2.75 -8.54
C PHE A 34 -4.26 -4.03 -7.80
N THR A 35 -3.25 -4.87 -7.61
CA THR A 35 -3.38 -6.10 -6.84
C THR A 35 -2.13 -6.23 -5.99
N THR A 36 -2.31 -6.56 -4.73
CA THR A 36 -1.17 -6.82 -3.85
C THR A 36 -0.69 -8.26 -4.04
N ALA A 37 0.55 -8.51 -3.69
CA ALA A 37 1.10 -9.86 -3.79
C ALA A 37 0.39 -10.80 -2.81
N ASP A 38 0.36 -12.08 -3.15
CA ASP A 38 -0.36 -13.08 -2.37
C ASP A 38 0.28 -13.36 -1.01
N ASP A 39 1.53 -12.98 -0.84
CA ASP A 39 2.28 -13.29 0.36
C ASP A 39 2.67 -12.06 1.16
N HIS A 40 2.07 -10.91 0.86
CA HIS A 40 2.41 -9.66 1.53
C HIS A 40 1.19 -9.01 2.16
N TRP A 41 1.40 -8.48 3.36
CA TRP A 41 0.50 -7.50 3.96
C TRP A 41 1.10 -6.14 3.71
N GLU A 42 0.28 -5.16 3.41
CA GLU A 42 0.76 -3.80 3.23
C GLU A 42 0.00 -2.86 4.16
N TYR A 43 0.74 -2.19 5.04
CA TYR A 43 0.22 -1.13 5.87
C TYR A 43 0.48 0.18 5.17
N CYS A 44 -0.55 1.00 5.04
CA CYS A 44 -0.44 2.30 4.37
C CYS A 44 -0.88 3.39 5.32
N HIS A 45 -0.10 4.47 5.37
CA HIS A 45 -0.43 5.65 6.14
C HIS A 45 -0.40 6.83 5.18
N ILE A 46 -1.53 7.54 5.08
CA ILE A 46 -1.61 8.70 4.19
C ILE A 46 -0.95 9.89 4.87
N VAL A 47 0.08 10.43 4.25
CA VAL A 47 0.82 11.57 4.76
C VAL A 47 0.25 12.87 4.22
N GLU A 48 -0.11 12.87 2.93
CA GLU A 48 -0.68 14.05 2.26
C GLU A 48 -1.69 13.61 1.23
N GLY A 49 -2.71 14.42 1.01
CA GLY A 49 -3.65 14.22 -0.07
C GLY A 49 -4.88 13.44 0.33
N VAL A 50 -5.66 13.09 -0.69
CA VAL A 50 -6.91 12.36 -0.51
C VAL A 50 -6.92 11.22 -1.52
N SER A 51 -7.18 10.01 -1.04
CA SER A 51 -7.29 8.85 -1.90
C SER A 51 -8.53 8.05 -1.53
N GLU A 52 -9.02 7.33 -2.51
CA GLU A 52 -10.18 6.46 -2.35
C GLU A 52 -9.78 5.06 -2.80
N ILE A 53 -10.04 4.08 -1.97
CA ILE A 53 -9.71 2.70 -2.27
C ILE A 53 -11.01 1.92 -2.37
N THR A 54 -11.15 1.18 -3.47
CA THR A 54 -12.34 0.37 -3.69
C THR A 54 -11.89 -1.06 -4.00
N GLY A 55 -12.17 -1.98 -3.11
CA GLY A 55 -11.93 -3.38 -3.38
C GLY A 55 -12.89 -3.89 -4.44
N ASP A 56 -12.48 -4.91 -5.18
CA ASP A 56 -13.33 -5.48 -6.22
C ASP A 56 -14.65 -5.93 -5.60
N GLY A 57 -15.75 -5.44 -6.16
CA GLY A 57 -17.08 -5.73 -5.64
C GLY A 57 -17.45 -5.01 -4.36
N GLY A 58 -16.57 -4.15 -3.85
CA GLY A 58 -16.81 -3.44 -2.60
C GLY A 58 -17.21 -2.00 -2.82
N LYS A 59 -17.24 -1.25 -1.73
CA LYS A 59 -17.61 0.15 -1.73
C LYS A 59 -16.38 1.02 -1.58
N PRO A 60 -16.38 2.22 -2.15
CA PRO A 60 -15.26 3.15 -1.99
C PRO A 60 -15.08 3.54 -0.52
N GLN A 61 -13.82 3.62 -0.12
CA GLN A 61 -13.45 4.11 1.20
C GLN A 61 -12.47 5.25 1.00
N HIS A 62 -12.72 6.37 1.66
CA HIS A 62 -11.90 7.57 1.57
C HIS A 62 -10.88 7.60 2.68
N PHE A 63 -9.67 8.00 2.32
CA PHE A 63 -8.60 8.19 3.30
C PHE A 63 -7.94 9.53 3.06
N VAL A 64 -7.70 10.25 4.14
CA VAL A 64 -7.05 11.57 4.10
C VAL A 64 -5.81 11.53 4.98
N ALA A 65 -5.02 12.60 4.93
CA ALA A 65 -3.80 12.69 5.71
C ALA A 65 -4.06 12.36 7.18
N GLY A 66 -3.22 11.52 7.75
CA GLY A 66 -3.34 11.06 9.13
C GLY A 66 -4.06 9.74 9.30
N GLN A 67 -4.69 9.23 8.26
CA GLN A 67 -5.41 7.96 8.34
C GLN A 67 -4.57 6.82 7.78
N SER A 68 -4.84 5.62 8.25
CA SER A 68 -4.09 4.43 7.89
C SER A 68 -5.03 3.28 7.57
N PHE A 69 -4.54 2.35 6.78
CA PHE A 69 -5.30 1.14 6.45
C PHE A 69 -4.34 0.01 6.12
N ILE A 70 -4.87 -1.19 6.11
CA ILE A 70 -4.11 -2.39 5.80
C ILE A 70 -4.72 -3.07 4.59
N LEU A 71 -3.85 -3.45 3.65
CA LEU A 71 -4.24 -4.25 2.51
C LEU A 71 -3.78 -5.68 2.75
N HIS A 72 -4.72 -6.63 2.71
CA HIS A 72 -4.40 -8.03 2.93
C HIS A 72 -3.69 -8.62 1.71
N PRO A 73 -3.02 -9.77 1.86
CA PRO A 73 -2.42 -10.44 0.70
C PRO A 73 -3.48 -10.71 -0.36
N GLY A 74 -3.11 -10.49 -1.61
CA GLY A 74 -4.03 -10.76 -2.72
C GLY A 74 -5.18 -9.78 -2.84
N PHE A 75 -5.09 -8.62 -2.19
CA PHE A 75 -6.12 -7.59 -2.35
C PHE A 75 -6.14 -7.09 -3.79
N SER A 76 -7.32 -6.94 -4.35
CA SER A 76 -7.49 -6.45 -5.71
C SER A 76 -8.54 -5.35 -5.69
N GLY A 77 -8.23 -4.24 -6.34
CA GLY A 77 -9.16 -3.12 -6.34
C GLY A 77 -8.63 -1.93 -7.11
N VAL A 78 -9.25 -0.79 -6.86
CA VAL A 78 -8.93 0.46 -7.53
C VAL A 78 -8.42 1.48 -6.52
N TRP A 79 -7.33 2.11 -6.87
CA TRP A 79 -6.81 3.26 -6.12
C TRP A 79 -7.16 4.50 -6.93
N HIS A 80 -7.83 5.43 -6.29
CA HIS A 80 -8.18 6.69 -6.92
C HIS A 80 -7.57 7.82 -6.09
N ALA A 81 -6.47 8.38 -6.57
CA ALA A 81 -5.87 9.56 -5.93
C ALA A 81 -6.68 10.77 -6.36
N ILE A 82 -7.60 11.18 -5.51
CA ILE A 82 -8.49 12.31 -5.81
C ILE A 82 -7.68 13.59 -5.81
N GLU A 83 -6.72 13.69 -4.90
CA GLU A 83 -5.71 14.75 -4.88
C GLU A 83 -4.35 14.06 -4.87
N ALA A 84 -3.32 14.77 -5.28
CA ALA A 84 -1.98 14.23 -5.22
C ALA A 84 -1.73 13.64 -3.84
N THR A 85 -1.31 12.40 -3.78
CA THR A 85 -1.23 11.63 -2.54
C THR A 85 0.18 11.19 -2.26
N LYS A 86 0.58 11.30 -1.01
CA LYS A 86 1.81 10.74 -0.51
C LYS A 86 1.46 9.78 0.62
N LYS A 87 2.01 8.58 0.56
CA LYS A 87 1.82 7.61 1.64
C LYS A 87 3.14 7.07 2.11
N GLU A 88 3.17 6.69 3.37
CA GLU A 88 4.22 5.84 3.90
C GLU A 88 3.66 4.42 3.91
N PHE A 89 4.46 3.46 3.48
CA PHE A 89 4.00 2.08 3.46
C PHE A 89 4.97 1.18 4.20
N VAL A 90 4.43 0.10 4.75
CA VAL A 90 5.20 -0.97 5.33
C VAL A 90 4.67 -2.27 4.73
N ILE A 91 5.54 -3.00 4.07
CA ILE A 91 5.18 -4.29 3.49
C ILE A 91 5.79 -5.37 4.38
N VAL A 92 4.95 -6.27 4.83
CA VAL A 92 5.39 -7.39 5.67
C VAL A 92 5.15 -8.68 4.92
N ASN A 93 6.21 -9.44 4.74
CA ASN A 93 6.13 -10.77 4.16
C ASN A 93 6.42 -11.75 5.31
N PRO A 94 5.38 -12.28 5.97
CA PRO A 94 5.60 -13.21 7.07
C PRO A 94 6.22 -14.48 6.50
N GLN A 95 7.46 -14.75 6.82
CA GLN A 95 8.19 -15.89 6.34
C GLN A 95 7.57 -17.14 6.93
N SER A 96 7.17 -17.99 6.11
CA SER A 96 6.65 -19.25 6.60
C SER A 96 7.76 -20.21 6.91
N ASN A 97 8.26 -20.37 7.10
CA ASN A 97 8.95 -21.02 7.18
C ASN A 97 9.36 -21.69 7.54
N GLY A 98 9.34 -21.71 7.51
CA GLY A 98 9.56 -22.07 7.59
C GLY A 98 9.80 -22.83 7.52
N LYS A 99 9.63 -22.90 7.41
CA LYS A 99 9.89 -23.37 7.16
C LYS A 99 10.23 -23.53 7.04
#